data_8c0efa755efecf038bc393e6221b1240
#
_entry.id   8c0efa755efecf038bc393e6221b1240
#
_cell.length_a   1.000
_cell.length_b   1.000
_cell.length_c   1.000
_cell.angle_alpha   90.00
_cell.angle_beta   90.00
_cell.angle_gamma   90.00
#
_symmetry.space_group_name_H-M   'P 1'
#
loop_
_entity.id
_entity.type
_entity.pdbx_description
1 polymer ?
#
loop_
_entity_poly.entity_id
_entity_poly.type
_entity_poly.pdbx_seq_one_letter_code
_entity_poly.pdbx_strand_id
1 'polypeptide(L)'
;MTPQEFTKSVQPRVIADKNFNKIFCIGYNKTGTTTLETVLRLYGYNMPNQQQQEIRLSKSTFNTSYDELTSFCSNYDAFQDMPFSQGLTYVAADAIFPNSKFILSERPADSWYKSMCKFHQKVFNLDDVSKLTEKDVIEKLNYLYPGYSHSNKEMLLSSFENNLMKVNWEKLYDEDWYIDMYTRRNEEIKRYFMRVPEKFLVIDVTQEKTTEK
;
A
#
# COMPACT_ATOMS: atom_id res chain seq x y z
N MET A 1 -22.94 -4.01 6.50
CA MET A 1 -23.04 -3.38 5.16
C MET A 1 -21.77 -3.73 4.40
N THR A 2 -21.90 -4.42 3.28
CA THR A 2 -20.76 -4.73 2.42
C THR A 2 -20.35 -3.48 1.61
N PRO A 3 -19.09 -3.38 1.11
CA PRO A 3 -18.70 -2.28 0.23
C PRO A 3 -19.63 -2.11 -0.99
N GLN A 4 -20.17 -3.22 -1.50
CA GLN A 4 -21.12 -3.20 -2.62
C GLN A 4 -22.51 -2.69 -2.23
N GLU A 5 -22.97 -2.91 -1.00
CA GLU A 5 -24.24 -2.35 -0.47
C GLU A 5 -24.09 -0.86 -0.18
N PHE A 6 -22.92 -0.44 0.33
CA PHE A 6 -22.60 0.98 0.54
C PHE A 6 -22.59 1.75 -0.79
N THR A 7 -22.00 1.19 -1.85
CA THR A 7 -21.94 1.82 -3.19
C THR A 7 -23.33 2.03 -3.80
N LYS A 8 -24.31 1.18 -3.48
CA LYS A 8 -25.70 1.32 -3.97
C LYS A 8 -26.50 2.38 -3.21
N SER A 9 -26.09 2.76 -2.01
CA SER A 9 -26.84 3.69 -1.14
C SER A 9 -26.36 5.14 -1.23
N VAL A 10 -25.18 5.40 -1.81
CA VAL A 10 -24.57 6.73 -1.88
C VAL A 10 -24.55 7.21 -3.32
N GLN A 11 -25.19 8.36 -3.58
CA GLN A 11 -25.06 9.00 -4.89
C GLN A 11 -23.65 9.58 -5.06
N PRO A 12 -23.03 9.44 -6.25
CA PRO A 12 -21.73 10.05 -6.52
C PRO A 12 -21.77 11.54 -6.24
N ARG A 13 -20.88 12.02 -5.39
CA ARG A 13 -20.71 13.46 -5.18
C ARG A 13 -19.78 13.99 -6.27
N VAL A 14 -20.20 15.04 -6.93
CA VAL A 14 -19.32 15.75 -7.87
C VAL A 14 -18.23 16.45 -7.07
N ILE A 15 -16.99 16.26 -7.45
CA ILE A 15 -15.87 17.00 -6.88
C ILE A 15 -16.03 18.46 -7.32
N ALA A 16 -16.31 19.33 -6.35
CA ALA A 16 -16.63 20.73 -6.66
C ALA A 16 -15.39 21.46 -7.23
N ASP A 17 -14.26 21.47 -6.52
CA ASP A 17 -13.05 22.14 -6.97
C ASP A 17 -11.80 21.34 -6.60
N LYS A 18 -11.20 20.67 -7.57
CA LYS A 18 -9.93 19.97 -7.39
C LYS A 18 -8.77 20.97 -7.47
N ASN A 19 -8.30 21.42 -6.33
CA ASN A 19 -7.16 22.35 -6.22
C ASN A 19 -5.82 21.66 -5.89
N PHE A 20 -5.72 20.36 -6.16
CA PHE A 20 -4.51 19.56 -5.95
C PHE A 20 -4.27 18.66 -7.17
N ASN A 21 -3.05 18.10 -7.29
CA ASN A 21 -2.67 17.27 -8.44
C ASN A 21 -3.24 15.86 -8.35
N LYS A 22 -2.80 15.07 -7.37
CA LYS A 22 -3.14 13.65 -7.20
C LYS A 22 -3.48 13.34 -5.74
N ILE A 23 -4.11 12.17 -5.50
CA ILE A 23 -4.23 11.56 -4.17
C ILE A 23 -3.48 10.24 -4.17
N PHE A 24 -2.57 10.05 -3.22
CA PHE A 24 -1.87 8.81 -3.00
C PHE A 24 -2.24 8.20 -1.64
N CYS A 25 -2.90 7.04 -1.64
CA CYS A 25 -3.10 6.25 -0.43
C CYS A 25 -1.85 5.40 -0.21
N ILE A 26 -1.08 5.76 0.82
CA ILE A 26 0.29 5.27 1.06
C ILE A 26 0.40 4.33 2.26
N GLY A 27 -0.70 4.01 2.92
CA GLY A 27 -0.75 2.97 3.96
C GLY A 27 -0.50 1.58 3.38
N TYR A 28 0.06 0.68 4.18
CA TYR A 28 0.24 -0.71 3.76
C TYR A 28 -1.07 -1.35 3.30
N ASN A 29 -1.00 -2.32 2.41
CA ASN A 29 -2.13 -3.19 2.13
C ASN A 29 -2.65 -3.81 3.44
N LYS A 30 -3.93 -4.18 3.50
CA LYS A 30 -4.66 -4.65 4.70
C LYS A 30 -4.94 -3.59 5.77
N THR A 31 -4.79 -2.31 5.46
CA THR A 31 -5.19 -1.17 6.31
C THR A 31 -6.51 -0.54 5.86
N GLY A 32 -7.33 -1.24 5.05
CA GLY A 32 -8.60 -0.73 4.54
C GLY A 32 -8.50 -0.04 3.18
N THR A 33 -7.50 -0.38 2.37
CA THR A 33 -7.27 0.20 1.03
C THR A 33 -8.48 0.05 0.10
N THR A 34 -9.20 -1.08 0.14
CA THR A 34 -10.44 -1.28 -0.63
C THR A 34 -11.55 -0.31 -0.22
N THR A 35 -11.66 0.02 1.07
CA THR A 35 -12.63 1.01 1.56
C THR A 35 -12.27 2.40 1.03
N LEU A 36 -11.00 2.78 1.10
CA LEU A 36 -10.51 4.04 0.55
C LEU A 36 -10.75 4.14 -0.96
N GLU A 37 -10.45 3.09 -1.71
CA GLU A 37 -10.75 3.04 -3.14
C GLU A 37 -12.24 3.29 -3.41
N THR A 38 -13.11 2.58 -2.69
CA THR A 38 -14.56 2.72 -2.83
C THR A 38 -15.00 4.16 -2.57
N VAL A 39 -14.52 4.76 -1.48
CA VAL A 39 -14.86 6.15 -1.11
C VAL A 39 -14.36 7.13 -2.17
N LEU A 40 -13.09 7.02 -2.60
CA LEU A 40 -12.53 7.93 -3.60
C LEU A 40 -13.27 7.83 -4.94
N ARG A 41 -13.65 6.61 -5.38
CA ARG A 41 -14.47 6.44 -6.58
C ARG A 41 -15.87 7.05 -6.43
N LEU A 42 -16.49 6.95 -5.25
CA LEU A 42 -17.77 7.60 -4.96
C LEU A 42 -17.68 9.13 -4.99
N TYR A 43 -16.54 9.68 -4.63
CA TYR A 43 -16.25 11.11 -4.78
C TYR A 43 -15.92 11.51 -6.22
N GLY A 44 -15.94 10.57 -7.18
CA GLY A 44 -15.74 10.84 -8.60
C GLY A 44 -14.28 10.88 -9.05
N TYR A 45 -13.33 10.45 -8.20
CA TYR A 45 -11.92 10.35 -8.61
C TYR A 45 -11.73 9.19 -9.58
N ASN A 46 -11.05 9.47 -10.70
CA ASN A 46 -10.64 8.44 -11.65
C ASN A 46 -9.45 7.68 -11.08
N MET A 47 -9.64 6.38 -10.81
CA MET A 47 -8.61 5.49 -10.28
C MET A 47 -8.33 4.35 -11.25
N PRO A 48 -7.06 3.91 -11.37
CA PRO A 48 -6.71 2.76 -12.21
C PRO A 48 -7.35 1.47 -11.68
N ASN A 49 -7.37 0.46 -12.53
CA ASN A 49 -7.54 -0.91 -12.05
C ASN A 49 -6.29 -1.30 -11.24
N GLN A 50 -6.49 -1.78 -10.01
CA GLN A 50 -5.40 -2.11 -9.08
C GLN A 50 -4.42 -3.11 -9.67
N GLN A 51 -4.91 -4.20 -10.25
CA GLN A 51 -4.05 -5.24 -10.81
C GLN A 51 -3.18 -4.71 -11.98
N GLN A 52 -3.74 -3.88 -12.84
CA GLN A 52 -2.99 -3.24 -13.93
C GLN A 52 -1.92 -2.29 -13.39
N GLN A 53 -2.26 -1.50 -12.37
CA GLN A 53 -1.32 -0.62 -11.68
C GLN A 53 -0.14 -1.42 -11.11
N GLU A 54 -0.44 -2.47 -10.36
CA GLU A 54 0.56 -3.32 -9.71
C GLU A 54 1.47 -4.01 -10.72
N ILE A 55 0.91 -4.62 -11.76
CA ILE A 55 1.70 -5.28 -12.81
C ILE A 55 2.64 -4.30 -13.50
N ARG A 56 2.15 -3.11 -13.81
CA ARG A 56 2.91 -2.13 -14.59
C ARG A 56 3.98 -1.43 -13.78
N LEU A 57 3.66 -1.03 -12.54
CA LEU A 57 4.54 -0.18 -11.74
C LEU A 57 5.45 -0.93 -10.78
N SER A 58 5.04 -2.10 -10.25
CA SER A 58 5.80 -2.77 -9.19
C SER A 58 7.18 -3.19 -9.65
N LYS A 59 7.33 -3.70 -10.85
CA LYS A 59 8.61 -4.20 -11.35
C LYS A 59 9.67 -3.10 -11.42
N SER A 60 9.31 -1.93 -11.94
CA SER A 60 10.23 -0.78 -11.99
C SER A 60 10.52 -0.24 -10.59
N THR A 61 9.49 -0.18 -9.74
CA THR A 61 9.63 0.31 -8.37
C THR A 61 10.49 -0.61 -7.51
N PHE A 62 10.39 -1.93 -7.65
CA PHE A 62 11.30 -2.87 -6.97
C PHE A 62 12.75 -2.66 -7.38
N ASN A 63 12.99 -2.23 -8.62
CA ASN A 63 14.32 -1.88 -9.12
C ASN A 63 14.69 -0.40 -8.89
N THR A 64 13.97 0.29 -7.98
CA THR A 64 14.18 1.73 -7.68
C THR A 64 14.09 2.65 -8.90
N SER A 65 13.39 2.24 -9.96
CA SER A 65 13.11 3.06 -11.14
C SER A 65 11.68 3.63 -11.06
N TYR A 66 11.53 4.91 -11.33
CA TYR A 66 10.25 5.62 -11.29
C TYR A 66 9.83 6.19 -12.65
N ASP A 67 10.48 5.76 -13.73
CA ASP A 67 10.27 6.31 -15.08
C ASP A 67 8.82 6.11 -15.56
N GLU A 68 8.22 4.97 -15.24
CA GLU A 68 6.84 4.69 -15.62
C GLU A 68 5.79 5.39 -14.75
N LEU A 69 6.16 5.87 -13.55
CA LEU A 69 5.22 6.52 -12.65
C LEU A 69 4.55 7.72 -13.31
N THR A 70 5.34 8.60 -13.91
CA THR A 70 4.84 9.82 -14.54
C THR A 70 3.83 9.52 -15.65
N SER A 71 4.18 8.62 -16.55
CA SER A 71 3.32 8.29 -17.70
C SER A 71 2.04 7.58 -17.29
N PHE A 72 2.12 6.66 -16.33
CA PHE A 72 0.96 5.92 -15.84
C PHE A 72 0.02 6.83 -15.04
N CYS A 73 0.57 7.57 -14.06
CA CYS A 73 -0.21 8.38 -13.15
C CYS A 73 -0.85 9.60 -13.83
N SER A 74 -0.34 10.06 -14.99
CA SER A 74 -0.93 11.20 -15.70
C SER A 74 -2.40 10.98 -16.06
N ASN A 75 -2.85 9.73 -16.21
CA ASN A 75 -4.19 9.38 -16.66
C ASN A 75 -5.23 9.24 -15.53
N TYR A 76 -4.80 9.35 -14.27
CA TYR A 76 -5.66 9.08 -13.12
C TYR A 76 -5.53 10.17 -12.05
N ASP A 77 -6.51 10.22 -11.14
CA ASP A 77 -6.58 11.21 -10.07
C ASP A 77 -6.10 10.69 -8.73
N ALA A 78 -6.37 9.40 -8.44
CA ALA A 78 -6.08 8.81 -7.14
C ALA A 78 -5.56 7.38 -7.27
N PHE A 79 -4.76 6.97 -6.29
CA PHE A 79 -4.05 5.70 -6.30
C PHE A 79 -4.08 5.07 -4.91
N GLN A 80 -4.11 3.75 -4.87
CA GLN A 80 -4.00 2.98 -3.64
C GLN A 80 -3.21 1.69 -3.88
N ASP A 81 -2.75 1.04 -2.79
CA ASP A 81 -2.01 -0.21 -2.83
C ASP A 81 -0.66 -0.12 -3.58
N MET A 82 -0.12 -1.23 -4.05
CA MET A 82 1.18 -1.28 -4.70
C MET A 82 1.26 -0.41 -5.97
N PRO A 83 2.37 0.30 -6.16
CA PRO A 83 3.60 0.38 -5.35
C PRO A 83 3.56 1.45 -4.25
N PHE A 84 2.51 2.24 -4.15
CA PHE A 84 2.44 3.39 -3.22
C PHE A 84 2.38 2.97 -1.75
N SER A 85 1.88 1.77 -1.47
CA SER A 85 1.76 1.21 -0.13
C SER A 85 3.07 0.71 0.47
N GLN A 86 4.19 0.77 -0.26
CA GLN A 86 5.45 0.17 0.21
C GLN A 86 6.69 1.03 -0.10
N GLY A 87 7.79 0.75 0.61
CA GLY A 87 9.06 1.42 0.43
C GLY A 87 8.97 2.94 0.58
N LEU A 88 9.79 3.64 -0.17
CA LEU A 88 9.86 5.11 -0.24
C LEU A 88 9.12 5.69 -1.44
N THR A 89 8.20 4.94 -2.05
CA THR A 89 7.47 5.40 -3.24
C THR A 89 6.69 6.70 -2.99
N TYR A 90 6.25 6.94 -1.74
CA TYR A 90 5.61 8.20 -1.36
C TYR A 90 6.52 9.42 -1.51
N VAL A 91 7.83 9.27 -1.28
CA VAL A 91 8.82 10.35 -1.47
C VAL A 91 8.96 10.68 -2.96
N ALA A 92 9.08 9.63 -3.79
CA ALA A 92 9.13 9.80 -5.24
C ALA A 92 7.83 10.43 -5.78
N ALA A 93 6.67 9.98 -5.29
CA ALA A 93 5.37 10.52 -5.69
C ALA A 93 5.22 12.01 -5.30
N ASP A 94 5.68 12.42 -4.12
CA ASP A 94 5.64 13.84 -3.70
C ASP A 94 6.57 14.73 -4.56
N ALA A 95 7.73 14.21 -4.93
CA ALA A 95 8.68 14.91 -5.79
C ALA A 95 8.20 15.04 -7.25
N ILE A 96 7.63 13.95 -7.82
CA ILE A 96 7.19 13.89 -9.21
C ILE A 96 5.87 14.63 -9.42
N PHE A 97 4.97 14.61 -8.45
CA PHE A 97 3.62 15.19 -8.54
C PHE A 97 3.43 16.27 -7.47
N PRO A 98 4.01 17.47 -7.65
CA PRO A 98 3.87 18.55 -6.67
C PRO A 98 2.39 18.90 -6.45
N ASN A 99 2.07 19.40 -5.26
CA ASN A 99 0.70 19.71 -4.83
C ASN A 99 -0.24 18.49 -4.76
N SER A 100 0.29 17.29 -4.55
CA SER A 100 -0.53 16.09 -4.29
C SER A 100 -0.91 15.97 -2.83
N LYS A 101 -1.93 15.15 -2.55
CA LYS A 101 -2.40 14.79 -1.21
C LYS A 101 -2.06 13.33 -0.90
N PHE A 102 -1.78 13.06 0.36
CA PHE A 102 -1.35 11.73 0.83
C PHE A 102 -2.25 11.26 1.97
N ILE A 103 -2.71 10.02 1.88
CA ILE A 103 -3.54 9.39 2.90
C ILE A 103 -2.79 8.17 3.44
N LEU A 104 -2.41 8.23 4.70
CA LEU A 104 -1.87 7.09 5.44
C LEU A 104 -3.02 6.38 6.14
N SER A 105 -3.46 5.26 5.59
CA SER A 105 -4.35 4.36 6.33
C SER A 105 -3.53 3.46 7.24
N GLU A 106 -3.90 3.42 8.51
CA GLU A 106 -3.25 2.56 9.50
C GLU A 106 -4.27 1.81 10.34
N ARG A 107 -3.81 0.84 11.09
CA ARG A 107 -4.55 0.06 12.09
C ARG A 107 -3.57 -0.46 13.14
N PRO A 108 -4.03 -1.00 14.29
CA PRO A 108 -3.13 -1.63 15.26
C PRO A 108 -2.23 -2.68 14.61
N ALA A 109 -0.92 -2.61 14.88
CA ALA A 109 0.10 -3.35 14.14
C ALA A 109 -0.07 -4.88 14.23
N ASP A 110 -0.45 -5.40 15.41
CA ASP A 110 -0.78 -6.81 15.62
C ASP A 110 -2.00 -7.25 14.77
N SER A 111 -3.00 -6.39 14.69
CA SER A 111 -4.19 -6.60 13.87
C SER A 111 -3.87 -6.57 12.36
N TRP A 112 -2.94 -5.67 11.96
CA TRP A 112 -2.43 -5.63 10.59
C TRP A 112 -1.69 -6.93 10.24
N TYR A 113 -0.74 -7.37 11.08
CA TYR A 113 0.02 -8.60 10.86
C TYR A 113 -0.89 -9.82 10.68
N LYS A 114 -1.84 -10.02 11.61
CA LYS A 114 -2.81 -11.11 11.52
C LYS A 114 -3.66 -11.06 10.25
N SER A 115 -4.07 -9.86 9.82
CA SER A 115 -4.83 -9.67 8.58
C SER A 115 -4.01 -9.98 7.33
N MET A 116 -2.73 -9.63 7.32
CA MET A 116 -1.79 -9.92 6.24
C MET A 116 -1.56 -11.43 6.13
N CYS A 117 -1.26 -12.13 7.23
CA CYS A 117 -1.07 -13.58 7.25
C CYS A 117 -2.32 -14.32 6.73
N LYS A 118 -3.51 -13.98 7.24
CA LYS A 118 -4.77 -14.57 6.77
C LYS A 118 -5.03 -14.34 5.28
N PHE A 119 -4.66 -13.17 4.77
CA PHE A 119 -4.80 -12.89 3.35
C PHE A 119 -3.87 -13.76 2.52
N HIS A 120 -2.60 -13.89 2.89
CA HIS A 120 -1.64 -14.73 2.18
C HIS A 120 -2.02 -16.22 2.25
N GLN A 121 -2.45 -16.72 3.41
CA GLN A 121 -2.98 -18.08 3.55
C GLN A 121 -4.12 -18.34 2.56
N LYS A 122 -5.08 -17.40 2.47
CA LYS A 122 -6.21 -17.53 1.56
C LYS A 122 -5.80 -17.47 0.08
N VAL A 123 -4.97 -16.49 -0.29
CA VAL A 123 -4.59 -16.25 -1.71
C VAL A 123 -3.73 -17.37 -2.26
N PHE A 124 -2.82 -17.90 -1.44
CA PHE A 124 -1.88 -18.93 -1.85
C PHE A 124 -2.30 -20.35 -1.44
N ASN A 125 -3.48 -20.49 -0.84
CA ASN A 125 -4.02 -21.77 -0.33
C ASN A 125 -3.03 -22.48 0.61
N LEU A 126 -2.61 -21.78 1.65
CA LEU A 126 -1.63 -22.24 2.63
C LEU A 126 -2.31 -22.41 3.99
N ASP A 127 -1.94 -23.48 4.70
CA ASP A 127 -2.41 -23.71 6.09
C ASP A 127 -1.67 -22.80 7.07
N ASP A 128 -0.37 -22.60 6.87
CA ASP A 128 0.50 -21.85 7.76
C ASP A 128 1.61 -21.13 6.97
N VAL A 129 1.73 -19.82 7.17
CA VAL A 129 2.76 -19.01 6.52
C VAL A 129 4.07 -18.97 7.30
N SER A 130 4.06 -19.30 8.61
CA SER A 130 5.23 -19.15 9.49
C SER A 130 6.36 -20.14 9.17
N LYS A 131 6.07 -21.19 8.41
CA LYS A 131 7.02 -22.24 8.03
C LYS A 131 7.57 -22.09 6.62
N LEU A 132 7.18 -21.05 5.93
CA LEU A 132 7.63 -20.81 4.56
C LEU A 132 9.10 -20.41 4.53
N THR A 133 9.77 -20.92 3.51
CA THR A 133 11.16 -20.57 3.17
C THR A 133 11.22 -19.73 1.91
N GLU A 134 12.38 -19.15 1.58
CA GLU A 134 12.61 -18.47 0.30
C GLU A 134 12.21 -19.36 -0.89
N LYS A 135 12.58 -20.63 -0.85
CA LYS A 135 12.23 -21.60 -1.90
C LYS A 135 10.72 -21.71 -2.06
N ASP A 136 9.98 -21.76 -0.96
CA ASP A 136 8.51 -21.79 -1.00
C ASP A 136 7.92 -20.52 -1.61
N VAL A 137 8.52 -19.35 -1.35
CA VAL A 137 8.10 -18.09 -1.97
C VAL A 137 8.25 -18.16 -3.48
N ILE A 138 9.36 -18.69 -3.99
CA ILE A 138 9.63 -18.82 -5.42
C ILE A 138 8.68 -19.84 -6.08
N GLU A 139 8.47 -20.97 -5.43
CA GLU A 139 7.75 -22.10 -6.03
C GLU A 139 6.22 -22.02 -5.84
N LYS A 140 5.75 -21.47 -4.72
CA LYS A 140 4.33 -21.56 -4.31
C LYS A 140 3.60 -20.21 -4.33
N LEU A 141 4.29 -19.08 -4.11
CA LEU A 141 3.66 -17.79 -3.99
C LEU A 141 3.60 -17.05 -5.34
N ASN A 142 2.97 -17.66 -6.32
CA ASN A 142 2.70 -17.00 -7.60
C ASN A 142 1.51 -16.04 -7.46
N TYR A 143 1.74 -14.76 -7.75
CA TYR A 143 0.69 -13.73 -7.67
C TYR A 143 0.50 -13.05 -9.04
N LEU A 144 0.92 -11.82 -9.22
CA LEU A 144 0.62 -11.04 -10.42
C LEU A 144 1.45 -11.45 -11.64
N TYR A 145 2.71 -11.77 -11.43
CA TYR A 145 3.64 -12.26 -12.45
C TYR A 145 4.77 -13.09 -11.79
N PRO A 146 5.48 -13.93 -12.55
CA PRO A 146 6.58 -14.70 -11.99
C PRO A 146 7.63 -13.83 -11.31
N GLY A 147 7.98 -14.14 -10.05
CA GLY A 147 8.94 -13.39 -9.24
C GLY A 147 8.39 -12.19 -8.47
N TYR A 148 7.12 -11.79 -8.68
CA TYR A 148 6.51 -10.68 -7.93
C TYR A 148 6.61 -10.88 -6.41
N SER A 149 6.15 -12.02 -5.91
CA SER A 149 6.16 -12.30 -4.47
C SER A 149 7.57 -12.34 -3.91
N HIS A 150 8.53 -12.89 -4.65
CA HIS A 150 9.93 -12.94 -4.25
C HIS A 150 10.50 -11.52 -4.10
N SER A 151 10.43 -10.68 -5.13
CA SER A 151 10.91 -9.30 -5.08
C SER A 151 10.23 -8.47 -3.99
N ASN A 152 8.92 -8.68 -3.77
CA ASN A 152 8.20 -8.03 -2.69
C ASN A 152 8.75 -8.43 -1.31
N LYS A 153 9.01 -9.72 -1.09
CA LYS A 153 9.59 -10.22 0.16
C LYS A 153 11.03 -9.78 0.35
N GLU A 154 11.85 -9.79 -0.69
CA GLU A 154 13.21 -9.24 -0.63
C GLU A 154 13.19 -7.80 -0.11
N MET A 155 12.34 -6.94 -0.67
CA MET A 155 12.21 -5.55 -0.22
C MET A 155 11.82 -5.46 1.27
N LEU A 156 10.88 -6.29 1.74
CA LEU A 156 10.41 -6.27 3.12
C LEU A 156 11.41 -6.85 4.12
N LEU A 157 12.25 -7.77 3.68
CA LEU A 157 13.23 -8.48 4.51
C LEU A 157 14.64 -7.89 4.44
N SER A 158 14.84 -6.87 3.59
CA SER A 158 16.14 -6.23 3.45
C SER A 158 16.47 -5.32 4.63
N SER A 159 17.71 -5.42 5.09
CA SER A 159 18.32 -4.50 6.06
C SER A 159 19.77 -4.18 5.69
N PHE A 160 20.33 -3.12 6.29
CA PHE A 160 21.75 -2.82 6.18
C PHE A 160 22.47 -3.31 7.43
N GLU A 161 23.42 -4.23 7.26
CA GLU A 161 24.31 -4.71 8.29
C GLU A 161 25.76 -4.50 7.85
N ASN A 162 26.56 -3.85 8.67
CA ASN A 162 27.97 -3.56 8.36
C ASN A 162 28.20 -2.90 6.99
N ASN A 163 27.32 -1.96 6.61
CA ASN A 163 27.30 -1.28 5.31
C ASN A 163 27.01 -2.17 4.10
N LEU A 164 26.50 -3.38 4.31
CA LEU A 164 26.07 -4.29 3.26
C LEU A 164 24.54 -4.50 3.36
N MET A 165 23.90 -4.51 2.21
CA MET A 165 22.49 -4.90 2.16
C MET A 165 22.40 -6.42 2.29
N LYS A 166 21.55 -6.87 3.21
CA LYS A 166 21.26 -8.28 3.46
C LYS A 166 19.75 -8.52 3.39
N VAL A 167 19.35 -9.63 2.80
CA VAL A 167 17.97 -10.11 2.82
C VAL A 167 17.85 -11.17 3.92
N ASN A 168 17.05 -10.90 4.93
CA ASN A 168 16.91 -11.76 6.12
C ASN A 168 15.76 -12.75 5.92
N TRP A 169 15.97 -13.77 5.10
CA TRP A 169 14.94 -14.78 4.81
C TRP A 169 14.47 -15.56 6.04
N GLU A 170 15.31 -15.66 7.09
CA GLU A 170 14.97 -16.20 8.39
C GLU A 170 13.89 -15.39 9.13
N LYS A 171 13.63 -14.16 8.67
CA LYS A 171 12.57 -13.27 9.17
C LYS A 171 11.29 -13.32 8.32
N LEU A 172 11.18 -14.26 7.40
CA LEU A 172 9.98 -14.42 6.59
C LEU A 172 8.78 -14.76 7.48
N TYR A 173 7.79 -13.88 7.55
CA TYR A 173 6.63 -13.93 8.45
C TYR A 173 6.95 -13.94 9.95
N ASP A 174 8.14 -13.51 10.36
CA ASP A 174 8.44 -13.25 11.78
C ASP A 174 7.58 -12.07 12.26
N GLU A 175 6.77 -12.30 13.31
CA GLU A 175 5.78 -11.30 13.77
C GLU A 175 6.45 -10.01 14.23
N ASP A 176 7.50 -10.11 15.04
CA ASP A 176 8.22 -8.95 15.59
C ASP A 176 8.86 -8.12 14.47
N TRP A 177 9.48 -8.78 13.48
CA TRP A 177 10.06 -8.12 12.33
C TRP A 177 9.02 -7.33 11.52
N TYR A 178 7.88 -7.97 11.21
CA TYR A 178 6.84 -7.34 10.41
C TYR A 178 6.14 -6.20 11.16
N ILE A 179 5.91 -6.35 12.46
CA ILE A 179 5.33 -5.29 13.31
C ILE A 179 6.28 -4.10 13.42
N ASP A 180 7.59 -4.34 13.65
CA ASP A 180 8.61 -3.27 13.68
C ASP A 180 8.69 -2.53 12.34
N MET A 181 8.79 -3.27 11.24
CA MET A 181 8.84 -2.69 9.89
C MET A 181 7.60 -1.84 9.59
N TYR A 182 6.40 -2.34 9.90
CA TYR A 182 5.14 -1.63 9.73
C TYR A 182 5.09 -0.34 10.54
N THR A 183 5.42 -0.43 11.82
CA THR A 183 5.39 0.69 12.75
C THR A 183 6.41 1.75 12.36
N ARG A 184 7.66 1.36 12.11
CA ARG A 184 8.75 2.24 11.70
C ARG A 184 8.41 3.01 10.42
N ARG A 185 7.89 2.33 9.38
CA ARG A 185 7.51 3.02 8.14
C ARG A 185 6.39 4.03 8.36
N ASN A 186 5.36 3.70 9.14
CA ASN A 186 4.28 4.63 9.42
C ASN A 186 4.80 5.88 10.17
N GLU A 187 5.69 5.70 11.14
CA GLU A 187 6.32 6.82 11.85
C GLU A 187 7.24 7.67 10.96
N GLU A 188 7.96 7.05 10.03
CA GLU A 188 8.77 7.76 9.05
C GLU A 188 7.91 8.61 8.11
N ILE A 189 6.78 8.08 7.62
CA ILE A 189 5.82 8.82 6.80
C ILE A 189 5.27 10.03 7.58
N LYS A 190 4.84 9.85 8.83
CA LYS A 190 4.35 10.94 9.67
C LYS A 190 5.40 12.03 9.87
N ARG A 191 6.65 11.65 10.10
CA ARG A 191 7.78 12.59 10.21
C ARG A 191 8.07 13.33 8.90
N TYR A 192 7.99 12.65 7.77
CA TYR A 192 8.19 13.24 6.45
C TYR A 192 7.20 14.37 6.19
N PHE A 193 5.91 14.14 6.46
CA PHE A 193 4.84 15.12 6.21
C PHE A 193 4.61 16.10 7.36
N MET A 194 5.32 16.01 8.48
CA MET A 194 5.10 16.84 9.67
C MET A 194 5.15 18.36 9.38
N ARG A 195 5.94 18.77 8.38
CA ARG A 195 6.11 20.19 8.00
C ARG A 195 5.11 20.68 6.95
N VAL A 196 4.30 19.79 6.40
CA VAL A 196 3.31 20.07 5.35
C VAL A 196 1.99 19.34 5.65
N PRO A 197 1.41 19.58 6.85
CA PRO A 197 0.23 18.84 7.33
C PRO A 197 -0.98 19.00 6.42
N GLU A 198 -1.06 20.08 5.65
CA GLU A 198 -2.12 20.32 4.68
C GLU A 198 -2.12 19.34 3.51
N LYS A 199 -1.02 18.63 3.28
CA LYS A 199 -0.90 17.57 2.26
C LYS A 199 -1.28 16.19 2.77
N PHE A 200 -1.42 15.99 4.08
CA PHE A 200 -1.35 14.67 4.69
C PHE A 200 -2.52 14.39 5.64
N LEU A 201 -3.13 13.22 5.48
CA LEU A 201 -4.18 12.70 6.35
C LEU A 201 -3.80 11.32 6.87
N VAL A 202 -3.94 11.11 8.18
CA VAL A 202 -3.85 9.80 8.82
C VAL A 202 -5.26 9.33 9.19
N ILE A 203 -5.60 8.08 8.87
CA ILE A 203 -6.94 7.54 9.14
C ILE A 203 -6.88 6.04 9.49
N ASP A 204 -7.67 5.64 10.49
CA ASP A 204 -7.96 4.22 10.78
C ASP A 204 -9.40 3.88 10.36
N VAL A 205 -9.57 3.44 9.13
CA VAL A 205 -10.89 3.04 8.58
C VAL A 205 -11.43 1.75 9.18
N THR A 206 -10.68 1.07 10.03
CA THR A 206 -11.13 -0.19 10.66
C THR A 206 -11.84 0.05 12.00
N GLN A 207 -11.63 1.20 12.61
CA GLN A 207 -12.20 1.57 13.91
C GLN A 207 -13.19 2.73 13.84
N GLU A 208 -13.09 3.60 12.85
CA GLU A 208 -13.99 4.71 12.69
C GLU A 208 -15.39 4.21 12.30
N LYS A 209 -16.32 4.31 13.24
CA LYS A 209 -17.75 4.02 12.99
C LYS A 209 -18.45 5.08 12.14
N THR A 210 -17.77 6.12 11.72
CA THR A 210 -18.36 7.31 11.15
C THR A 210 -17.74 7.70 9.82
N THR A 211 -18.47 7.44 8.80
CA THR A 211 -18.51 8.23 7.57
C THR A 211 -19.38 9.49 7.70
N GLU A 212 -19.58 9.97 8.93
CA GLU A 212 -20.40 11.16 9.24
C GLU A 212 -19.51 12.34 9.66
N LYS A 213 -18.62 12.77 8.76
CA LYS A 213 -18.08 14.13 8.81
C LYS A 213 -17.80 14.66 7.41
#